data_94a6b091d1f803e666fa9d7ed7fc7cc8
#
_entry.id   94a6b091d1f803e666fa9d7ed7fc7cc8
#
_cell.length_a   1.000
_cell.length_b   1.000
_cell.length_c   1.000
_cell.angle_alpha   90.00
_cell.angle_beta   90.00
_cell.angle_gamma   90.00
#
_symmetry.space_group_name_H-M   'P 1'
#
loop_
_entity.id
_entity.type
_entity.pdbx_description
1 polymer ?
#
loop_
_entity_poly.entity_id
_entity_poly.type
_entity_poly.pdbx_seq_one_letter_code
_entity_poly.pdbx_strand_id
1 'polypeptide(L)'
;MFRITRCGCQALSVSDDGSQNAAPAAMADSLMGTGDLGLIVERATGSLLVINTTTHSVIRRIEGLGDLSHASIVYSRDARYGFVFGRDGGLTKVDLLTQSIVGRVIQSGNSIGGAISQDGRYVAVSNYEPGGVKVFNSQTLELVADIPATYIREDGETAQSKTVGLVDAPGNRFVFSLFDAGQIWILDMPDGVAGSKPEVTRFEAGKAPYDSMITPDGRYYIAGLFGEDGLSMLDLWDTDAGVTEILPNYGKGEQQLPVYKMPHLEGWTVADGRAFVPAVGHHQVLVADMNDWSLVDKIPVQGQPVFVMASPDNRRIWVSFAHPKNDVVQVIDSRTRKIIRTLEPGKAVLHREFTPRGEEVWVSSRDNNRVTVYNTRTLEPVAELDAKKPSGIFFTSRAHVLGL
;
A
#
# COMPACT_ATOMS: atom_id res chain seq x y z
N MET A 1 -19.46 -58.88 19.51
CA MET A 1 -20.68 -58.71 20.31
C MET A 1 -20.30 -57.83 21.48
N PHE A 2 -20.36 -56.50 21.32
CA PHE A 2 -20.05 -55.53 22.37
C PHE A 2 -21.32 -54.73 22.70
N ARG A 3 -21.75 -54.82 23.94
CA ARG A 3 -22.91 -54.11 24.49
C ARG A 3 -22.50 -52.66 24.82
N ILE A 4 -23.23 -51.68 24.29
CA ILE A 4 -23.15 -50.30 24.65
C ILE A 4 -24.15 -50.03 25.78
N THR A 5 -23.64 -49.64 26.95
CA THR A 5 -24.43 -49.22 28.12
C THR A 5 -24.79 -47.74 27.97
N ARG A 6 -26.07 -47.40 27.93
CA ARG A 6 -26.58 -46.03 27.97
C ARG A 6 -26.42 -45.45 29.38
N CYS A 7 -25.76 -44.32 29.51
CA CYS A 7 -25.76 -43.52 30.73
C CYS A 7 -26.91 -42.51 30.67
N GLY A 8 -27.84 -42.58 31.63
CA GLY A 8 -28.95 -41.64 31.71
C GLY A 8 -28.53 -40.35 32.39
N CYS A 9 -28.79 -39.22 31.78
CA CYS A 9 -28.72 -37.91 32.43
C CYS A 9 -30.06 -37.57 33.06
N GLN A 10 -30.08 -37.44 34.40
CA GLN A 10 -31.19 -36.86 35.16
C GLN A 10 -31.20 -35.35 34.97
N ALA A 11 -32.33 -34.78 34.58
CA ALA A 11 -32.57 -33.36 34.52
C ALA A 11 -32.72 -32.80 35.98
N LEU A 12 -31.85 -31.86 36.34
CA LEU A 12 -32.04 -31.01 37.53
C LEU A 12 -32.88 -29.80 37.12
N SER A 13 -34.08 -29.69 37.69
CA SER A 13 -34.90 -28.48 37.63
C SER A 13 -34.29 -27.40 38.51
N VAL A 14 -33.86 -26.29 37.93
CA VAL A 14 -33.53 -25.05 38.63
C VAL A 14 -34.69 -24.09 38.52
N SER A 15 -35.17 -23.67 39.66
CA SER A 15 -36.23 -22.68 39.85
C SER A 15 -35.82 -21.32 39.30
N ASP A 16 -36.75 -20.73 38.59
CA ASP A 16 -36.76 -19.37 38.05
C ASP A 16 -36.70 -18.37 39.21
N ASP A 17 -35.63 -17.59 39.31
CA ASP A 17 -35.58 -16.37 40.11
C ASP A 17 -35.26 -15.20 39.21
N GLY A 18 -36.30 -14.39 39.00
CA GLY A 18 -36.30 -13.27 38.11
C GLY A 18 -35.40 -12.11 38.57
N SER A 19 -34.25 -11.99 38.01
CA SER A 19 -33.56 -10.70 37.88
C SER A 19 -33.13 -10.51 36.44
N GLN A 20 -33.94 -9.74 35.68
CA GLN A 20 -33.61 -9.24 34.35
C GLN A 20 -32.44 -8.24 34.44
N ASN A 21 -31.22 -8.72 34.28
CA ASN A 21 -30.13 -7.90 33.81
C ASN A 21 -29.99 -8.18 32.30
N ALA A 22 -30.76 -7.48 31.53
CA ALA A 22 -30.56 -7.40 30.10
C ALA A 22 -29.22 -6.70 29.85
N ALA A 23 -28.16 -7.46 29.60
CA ALA A 23 -26.99 -6.93 28.94
C ALA A 23 -27.41 -6.41 27.56
N PRO A 24 -26.95 -5.22 27.13
CA PRO A 24 -27.45 -4.63 25.91
C PRO A 24 -27.07 -5.49 24.72
N ALA A 25 -28.04 -5.76 23.84
CA ALA A 25 -27.92 -6.51 22.59
C ALA A 25 -26.89 -5.93 21.60
N ALA A 26 -26.22 -4.83 21.94
CA ALA A 26 -25.20 -4.15 21.14
C ALA A 26 -23.80 -4.82 21.18
N MET A 27 -23.55 -5.82 22.02
CA MET A 27 -22.22 -6.46 22.09
C MET A 27 -22.10 -7.75 21.27
N ALA A 28 -23.20 -8.32 20.80
CA ALA A 28 -23.16 -9.57 20.01
C ALA A 28 -22.69 -9.34 18.55
N ASP A 29 -22.89 -8.14 18.00
CA ASP A 29 -22.47 -7.76 16.62
C ASP A 29 -20.99 -7.29 16.55
N SER A 30 -20.27 -7.22 17.66
CA SER A 30 -18.93 -6.63 17.72
C SER A 30 -17.76 -7.62 17.60
N LEU A 31 -18.01 -8.92 17.60
CA LEU A 31 -16.98 -9.93 17.45
C LEU A 31 -16.85 -10.35 15.99
N MET A 32 -16.40 -9.43 15.14
CA MET A 32 -16.03 -9.71 13.78
C MET A 32 -14.55 -10.07 13.70
N GLY A 33 -14.23 -11.07 12.89
CA GLY A 33 -12.83 -11.33 12.55
C GLY A 33 -12.23 -10.13 11.79
N THR A 34 -10.93 -9.92 11.89
CA THR A 34 -10.27 -8.81 11.19
C THR A 34 -10.24 -8.99 9.67
N GLY A 35 -10.46 -10.21 9.16
CA GLY A 35 -10.38 -10.54 7.73
C GLY A 35 -11.37 -9.80 6.83
N ASP A 36 -12.50 -9.35 7.39
CA ASP A 36 -13.52 -8.57 6.66
C ASP A 36 -13.41 -7.06 6.91
N LEU A 37 -12.35 -6.62 7.60
CA LEU A 37 -12.17 -5.22 7.93
C LEU A 37 -11.27 -4.52 6.92
N GLY A 38 -11.46 -3.21 6.84
CA GLY A 38 -10.59 -2.31 6.11
C GLY A 38 -10.61 -0.92 6.72
N LEU A 39 -9.66 -0.11 6.29
CA LEU A 39 -9.53 1.29 6.68
C LEU A 39 -9.59 2.17 5.44
N ILE A 40 -10.40 3.23 5.49
CA ILE A 40 -10.44 4.29 4.47
C ILE A 40 -9.91 5.57 5.10
N VAL A 41 -8.93 6.18 4.46
CA VAL A 41 -8.35 7.45 4.89
C VAL A 41 -9.28 8.60 4.50
N GLU A 42 -9.70 9.40 5.48
CA GLU A 42 -10.45 10.65 5.28
C GLU A 42 -9.53 11.86 5.44
N ARG A 43 -9.02 12.36 4.32
CA ARG A 43 -8.02 13.46 4.28
C ARG A 43 -8.53 14.78 4.86
N ALA A 44 -9.82 15.07 4.71
CA ALA A 44 -10.40 16.35 5.15
C ALA A 44 -10.42 16.51 6.67
N THR A 45 -10.44 15.41 7.40
CA THR A 45 -10.66 15.40 8.86
C THR A 45 -9.53 14.75 9.66
N GLY A 46 -8.51 14.20 8.98
CA GLY A 46 -7.46 13.45 9.66
C GLY A 46 -8.02 12.25 10.42
N SER A 47 -8.96 11.54 9.80
CA SER A 47 -9.66 10.39 10.39
C SER A 47 -9.59 9.17 9.50
N LEU A 48 -9.94 8.02 10.07
CA LEU A 48 -10.12 6.76 9.36
C LEU A 48 -11.55 6.27 9.52
N LEU A 49 -12.11 5.72 8.45
CA LEU A 49 -13.29 4.87 8.55
C LEU A 49 -12.84 3.42 8.71
N VAL A 50 -13.32 2.76 9.75
CA VAL A 50 -13.29 1.30 9.87
C VAL A 50 -14.50 0.77 9.11
N ILE A 51 -14.28 -0.07 8.13
CA ILE A 51 -15.33 -0.60 7.26
C ILE A 51 -15.40 -2.12 7.36
N ASN A 52 -16.59 -2.64 7.07
CA ASN A 52 -16.81 -4.06 6.79
C ASN A 52 -16.95 -4.25 5.29
N THR A 53 -16.05 -5.04 4.70
CA THR A 53 -16.00 -5.28 3.25
C THR A 53 -17.10 -6.22 2.77
N THR A 54 -17.62 -7.09 3.62
CA THR A 54 -18.70 -8.03 3.29
C THR A 54 -20.07 -7.37 3.28
N THR A 55 -20.32 -6.48 4.25
CA THR A 55 -21.62 -5.79 4.37
C THR A 55 -21.66 -4.40 3.73
N HIS A 56 -20.53 -3.94 3.17
CA HIS A 56 -20.36 -2.60 2.58
C HIS A 56 -20.78 -1.49 3.54
N SER A 57 -20.38 -1.59 4.79
CA SER A 57 -20.82 -0.65 5.82
C SER A 57 -19.66 -0.01 6.57
N VAL A 58 -19.87 1.22 7.03
CA VAL A 58 -18.99 1.90 7.97
C VAL A 58 -19.32 1.44 9.37
N ILE A 59 -18.35 0.86 10.07
CA ILE A 59 -18.49 0.41 11.46
C ILE A 59 -18.24 1.58 12.41
N ARG A 60 -17.13 2.30 12.19
CA ARG A 60 -16.69 3.39 13.06
C ARG A 60 -15.82 4.40 12.33
N ARG A 61 -15.83 5.65 12.81
CA ARG A 61 -14.81 6.65 12.48
C ARG A 61 -13.86 6.82 13.65
N ILE A 62 -12.54 6.77 13.35
CA ILE A 62 -11.47 7.03 14.31
C ILE A 62 -10.88 8.40 13.96
N GLU A 63 -10.90 9.32 14.91
CA GLU A 63 -10.43 10.69 14.75
C GLU A 63 -9.11 10.92 15.49
N GLY A 64 -8.42 12.04 15.23
CA GLY A 64 -7.22 12.44 15.97
C GLY A 64 -5.90 11.90 15.41
N LEU A 65 -5.86 11.52 14.12
CA LEU A 65 -4.65 10.99 13.49
C LEU A 65 -3.73 12.08 12.92
N GLY A 66 -4.12 13.36 12.99
CA GLY A 66 -3.32 14.47 12.47
C GLY A 66 -3.51 14.69 10.97
N ASP A 67 -2.46 15.13 10.27
CA ASP A 67 -2.54 15.40 8.83
C ASP A 67 -2.43 14.12 8.01
N LEU A 68 -3.54 13.69 7.44
CA LEU A 68 -3.64 12.57 6.51
C LEU A 68 -3.76 13.02 5.04
N SER A 69 -3.31 14.22 4.70
CA SER A 69 -3.34 14.72 3.31
C SER A 69 -2.52 13.86 2.34
N HIS A 70 -1.53 13.16 2.86
CA HIS A 70 -0.87 12.03 2.23
C HIS A 70 -0.63 10.98 3.32
N ALA A 71 -1.30 9.85 3.22
CA ALA A 71 -1.21 8.80 4.22
C ALA A 71 -1.24 7.41 3.57
N SER A 72 -0.48 6.50 4.15
CA SER A 72 -0.51 5.07 3.85
C SER A 72 -0.67 4.26 5.13
N ILE A 73 -1.02 3.00 4.99
CA ILE A 73 -1.29 2.10 6.11
C ILE A 73 -0.68 0.74 5.80
N VAL A 74 0.04 0.18 6.77
CA VAL A 74 0.41 -1.24 6.77
C VAL A 74 -0.18 -1.91 8.00
N TYR A 75 -0.36 -3.23 7.94
CA TYR A 75 -0.94 -3.99 9.05
C TYR A 75 0.10 -4.88 9.74
N SER A 76 -0.10 -5.11 11.04
CA SER A 76 0.62 -6.18 11.74
C SER A 76 0.33 -7.53 11.07
N ARG A 77 1.26 -8.48 11.21
CA ARG A 77 1.16 -9.79 10.51
C ARG A 77 -0.07 -10.61 10.92
N ASP A 78 -0.62 -10.33 12.12
CA ASP A 78 -1.91 -10.90 12.59
C ASP A 78 -3.13 -10.07 12.16
N ALA A 79 -2.94 -9.01 11.39
CA ALA A 79 -3.97 -8.08 10.91
C ALA A 79 -4.79 -7.41 12.04
N ARG A 80 -4.28 -7.37 13.27
CA ARG A 80 -4.95 -6.71 14.40
C ARG A 80 -4.69 -5.21 14.43
N TYR A 81 -3.45 -4.80 14.14
CA TYR A 81 -3.05 -3.40 14.23
C TYR A 81 -2.79 -2.81 12.85
N GLY A 82 -3.34 -1.61 12.61
CA GLY A 82 -2.97 -0.76 11.50
C GLY A 82 -1.92 0.28 11.93
N PHE A 83 -0.85 0.42 11.17
CA PHE A 83 0.16 1.47 11.35
C PHE A 83 -0.05 2.51 10.27
N VAL A 84 -0.43 3.71 10.69
CA VAL A 84 -0.82 4.82 9.80
C VAL A 84 0.29 5.85 9.78
N PHE A 85 0.77 6.18 8.58
CA PHE A 85 1.81 7.15 8.33
C PHE A 85 1.18 8.46 7.87
N GLY A 86 1.26 9.48 8.71
CA GLY A 86 0.68 10.80 8.45
C GLY A 86 1.69 11.79 7.88
N ARG A 87 1.20 12.75 7.10
CA ARG A 87 2.02 13.80 6.47
C ARG A 87 2.75 14.68 7.48
N ASP A 88 2.21 14.84 8.67
CA ASP A 88 2.79 15.56 9.80
C ASP A 88 3.96 14.82 10.51
N GLY A 89 4.45 13.73 9.94
CA GLY A 89 5.45 12.87 10.55
C GLY A 89 4.90 11.93 11.62
N GLY A 90 3.59 11.84 11.74
CA GLY A 90 2.93 10.96 12.70
C GLY A 90 2.98 9.49 12.28
N LEU A 91 3.42 8.63 13.19
CA LEU A 91 3.20 7.19 13.15
C LEU A 91 2.13 6.85 14.20
N THR A 92 0.97 6.42 13.73
CA THR A 92 -0.18 6.08 14.60
C THR A 92 -0.48 4.60 14.53
N LYS A 93 -0.56 3.93 15.68
CA LYS A 93 -0.98 2.54 15.80
C LYS A 93 -2.46 2.48 16.19
N VAL A 94 -3.26 1.81 15.39
CA VAL A 94 -4.70 1.62 15.58
C VAL A 94 -4.98 0.15 15.85
N ASP A 95 -5.74 -0.16 16.87
CA ASP A 95 -6.26 -1.51 17.14
C ASP A 95 -7.62 -1.67 16.45
N LEU A 96 -7.70 -2.59 15.49
CA LEU A 96 -8.91 -2.86 14.71
C LEU A 96 -10.00 -3.56 15.50
N LEU A 97 -9.64 -4.34 16.53
CA LEU A 97 -10.63 -5.02 17.39
C LEU A 97 -11.33 -4.04 18.32
N THR A 98 -10.59 -3.09 18.90
CA THR A 98 -11.15 -2.05 19.76
C THR A 98 -11.55 -0.79 18.99
N GLN A 99 -11.14 -0.70 17.73
CA GLN A 99 -11.39 0.43 16.81
C GLN A 99 -10.96 1.77 17.44
N SER A 100 -9.74 1.79 17.95
CA SER A 100 -9.19 2.94 18.67
C SER A 100 -7.70 3.12 18.43
N ILE A 101 -7.21 4.35 18.63
CA ILE A 101 -5.78 4.63 18.66
C ILE A 101 -5.20 4.05 19.94
N VAL A 102 -4.15 3.23 19.83
CA VAL A 102 -3.43 2.65 20.97
C VAL A 102 -2.03 3.22 21.16
N GLY A 103 -1.54 4.00 20.20
CA GLY A 103 -0.27 4.71 20.31
C GLY A 103 -0.08 5.66 19.14
N ARG A 104 0.61 6.77 19.40
CA ARG A 104 1.01 7.73 18.35
C ARG A 104 2.31 8.43 18.73
N VAL A 105 3.24 8.51 17.77
CA VAL A 105 4.50 9.25 17.90
C VAL A 105 4.66 10.20 16.72
N ILE A 106 5.15 11.42 16.97
CA ILE A 106 5.59 12.35 15.93
C ILE A 106 7.09 12.13 15.79
N GLN A 107 7.52 11.59 14.65
CA GLN A 107 8.89 11.12 14.46
C GLN A 107 9.71 11.99 13.50
N SER A 108 9.04 12.83 12.69
CA SER A 108 9.67 13.77 11.75
C SER A 108 8.76 14.96 11.48
N GLY A 109 9.17 15.85 10.56
CA GLY A 109 8.32 16.96 10.10
C GLY A 109 7.42 16.61 8.91
N ASN A 110 7.80 15.60 8.12
CA ASN A 110 7.09 15.24 6.90
C ASN A 110 7.41 13.80 6.49
N SER A 111 6.48 12.88 6.74
CA SER A 111 6.61 11.50 6.26
C SER A 111 5.74 11.22 5.05
N ILE A 112 6.07 10.16 4.30
CA ILE A 112 5.38 9.82 3.07
C ILE A 112 4.81 8.41 3.06
N GLY A 113 5.41 7.49 3.79
CA GLY A 113 4.95 6.10 3.84
C GLY A 113 5.78 5.27 4.79
N GLY A 114 5.52 3.99 4.81
CA GLY A 114 6.26 3.05 5.64
C GLY A 114 5.98 1.60 5.28
N ALA A 115 6.73 0.72 5.93
CA ALA A 115 6.65 -0.71 5.74
C ALA A 115 6.76 -1.43 7.09
N ILE A 116 6.35 -2.70 7.12
CA ILE A 116 6.51 -3.57 8.29
C ILE A 116 7.43 -4.74 7.92
N SER A 117 8.38 -5.08 8.80
CA SER A 117 9.32 -6.19 8.56
C SER A 117 8.60 -7.53 8.36
N GLN A 118 9.26 -8.47 7.68
CA GLN A 118 8.68 -9.79 7.38
C GLN A 118 8.27 -10.55 8.65
N ASP A 119 9.00 -10.40 9.74
CA ASP A 119 8.68 -11.00 11.05
C ASP A 119 7.70 -10.17 11.89
N GLY A 120 7.29 -8.99 11.41
CA GLY A 120 6.34 -8.10 12.07
C GLY A 120 6.88 -7.34 13.27
N ARG A 121 8.18 -7.43 13.60
CA ARG A 121 8.77 -6.77 14.77
C ARG A 121 9.04 -5.29 14.60
N TYR A 122 9.26 -4.84 13.37
CA TYR A 122 9.71 -3.50 13.05
C TYR A 122 8.77 -2.79 12.09
N VAL A 123 8.50 -1.52 12.37
CA VAL A 123 7.80 -0.61 11.45
C VAL A 123 8.77 0.48 11.04
N ALA A 124 9.05 0.59 9.74
CA ALA A 124 9.90 1.61 9.17
C ALA A 124 9.06 2.75 8.58
N VAL A 125 9.52 3.99 8.74
CA VAL A 125 8.87 5.20 8.22
C VAL A 125 9.84 5.96 7.33
N SER A 126 9.43 6.25 6.09
CA SER A 126 10.20 7.07 5.15
C SER A 126 9.85 8.55 5.29
N ASN A 127 10.86 9.41 5.23
CA ASN A 127 10.72 10.84 5.50
C ASN A 127 11.20 11.69 4.32
N TYR A 128 10.40 12.73 3.99
CA TYR A 128 10.86 13.80 3.12
C TYR A 128 11.73 14.80 3.89
N GLU A 129 11.36 15.10 5.14
CA GLU A 129 12.06 16.06 6.00
C GLU A 129 12.20 15.50 7.42
N PRO A 130 13.43 15.40 7.90
CA PRO A 130 14.71 15.81 7.29
C PRO A 130 15.26 14.84 6.25
N GLY A 131 14.52 13.79 5.84
CA GLY A 131 14.97 12.67 5.04
C GLY A 131 15.30 11.46 5.91
N GLY A 132 15.64 10.33 5.27
CA GLY A 132 16.01 9.11 5.95
C GLY A 132 14.84 8.22 6.36
N VAL A 133 15.17 7.13 7.05
CA VAL A 133 14.23 6.13 7.56
C VAL A 133 14.40 6.01 9.05
N LYS A 134 13.27 6.04 9.77
CA LYS A 134 13.23 5.69 11.20
C LYS A 134 12.49 4.39 11.39
N VAL A 135 13.05 3.50 12.20
CA VAL A 135 12.51 2.18 12.49
C VAL A 135 12.07 2.09 13.93
N PHE A 136 10.86 1.60 14.14
CA PHE A 136 10.22 1.49 15.44
C PHE A 136 9.89 0.04 15.77
N ASN A 137 9.90 -0.29 17.05
CA ASN A 137 9.31 -1.55 17.53
C ASN A 137 7.80 -1.51 17.28
N SER A 138 7.26 -2.51 16.59
CA SER A 138 5.84 -2.55 16.21
C SER A 138 4.88 -2.69 17.41
N GLN A 139 5.35 -3.20 18.54
CA GLN A 139 4.54 -3.38 19.76
C GLN A 139 4.51 -2.09 20.59
N THR A 140 5.69 -1.49 20.84
CA THR A 140 5.83 -0.38 21.80
C THR A 140 5.88 1.00 21.15
N LEU A 141 6.16 1.10 19.83
CA LEU A 141 6.49 2.32 19.09
C LEU A 141 7.77 3.01 19.61
N GLU A 142 8.64 2.30 20.29
CA GLU A 142 9.96 2.80 20.66
C GLU A 142 10.88 2.84 19.44
N LEU A 143 11.69 3.89 19.31
CA LEU A 143 12.67 4.03 18.24
C LEU A 143 13.78 2.97 18.37
N VAL A 144 13.97 2.18 17.33
CA VAL A 144 15.00 1.13 17.25
C VAL A 144 16.22 1.59 16.44
N ALA A 145 15.97 2.30 15.33
CA ALA A 145 17.03 2.82 14.48
C ALA A 145 16.63 4.15 13.84
N ASP A 146 17.60 5.04 13.69
CA ASP A 146 17.50 6.29 12.93
C ASP A 146 18.59 6.26 11.84
N ILE A 147 18.16 6.20 10.59
CA ILE A 147 19.04 6.06 9.42
C ILE A 147 18.94 7.34 8.60
N PRO A 148 19.82 8.33 8.84
CA PRO A 148 19.81 9.56 8.09
C PRO A 148 20.22 9.33 6.63
N ALA A 149 19.47 9.90 5.68
CA ALA A 149 19.75 9.83 4.25
C ALA A 149 20.80 10.86 3.81
N THR A 150 21.95 10.84 4.45
CA THR A 150 23.05 11.79 4.18
C THR A 150 23.84 11.38 2.95
N TYR A 151 24.07 12.32 2.03
CA TYR A 151 24.89 12.11 0.83
C TYR A 151 25.76 13.33 0.57
N ILE A 152 26.74 13.16 -0.31
CA ILE A 152 27.64 14.24 -0.75
C ILE A 152 27.20 14.69 -2.14
N ARG A 153 26.89 15.97 -2.29
CA ARG A 153 26.54 16.59 -3.57
C ARG A 153 27.76 16.68 -4.50
N GLU A 154 27.53 16.98 -5.78
CA GLU A 154 28.58 17.21 -6.77
C GLU A 154 29.54 18.36 -6.40
N ASP A 155 29.05 19.37 -5.65
CA ASP A 155 29.84 20.49 -5.14
C ASP A 155 30.68 20.14 -3.89
N GLY A 156 30.58 18.89 -3.40
CA GLY A 156 31.28 18.39 -2.20
C GLY A 156 30.56 18.69 -0.89
N GLU A 157 29.41 19.34 -0.91
CA GLU A 157 28.64 19.66 0.28
C GLU A 157 27.80 18.45 0.76
N THR A 158 27.70 18.31 2.08
CA THR A 158 26.83 17.29 2.70
C THR A 158 25.38 17.73 2.68
N ALA A 159 24.47 16.87 2.22
CA ALA A 159 23.04 17.12 2.17
C ALA A 159 22.22 15.93 2.68
N GLN A 160 20.94 16.16 2.91
CA GLN A 160 19.95 15.12 3.23
C GLN A 160 19.05 14.89 2.03
N SER A 161 18.82 13.62 1.70
CA SER A 161 17.91 13.23 0.63
C SER A 161 16.54 12.88 1.15
N LYS A 162 15.51 13.27 0.41
CA LYS A 162 14.17 12.71 0.59
C LYS A 162 14.22 11.20 0.40
N THR A 163 13.55 10.48 1.28
CA THR A 163 13.44 9.02 1.18
C THR A 163 12.03 8.64 0.73
N VAL A 164 11.96 7.81 -0.29
CA VAL A 164 10.72 7.39 -0.97
C VAL A 164 10.80 5.91 -1.33
N GLY A 165 9.70 5.33 -1.82
CA GLY A 165 9.69 3.97 -2.32
C GLY A 165 10.10 2.92 -1.27
N LEU A 166 9.77 3.15 0.01
CA LEU A 166 10.11 2.24 1.10
C LEU A 166 9.20 1.01 1.05
N VAL A 167 9.81 -0.16 0.95
CA VAL A 167 9.14 -1.47 0.97
C VAL A 167 9.86 -2.42 1.92
N ASP A 168 9.15 -3.42 2.43
CA ASP A 168 9.76 -4.57 3.07
C ASP A 168 10.24 -5.59 2.03
N ALA A 169 11.29 -6.31 2.37
CA ALA A 169 11.90 -7.32 1.53
C ALA A 169 12.22 -8.60 2.34
N PRO A 170 12.38 -9.76 1.67
CA PRO A 170 12.75 -10.99 2.33
C PRO A 170 14.01 -10.86 3.19
N GLY A 171 14.05 -11.55 4.35
CA GLY A 171 15.17 -11.53 5.28
C GLY A 171 15.16 -10.35 6.25
N ASN A 172 13.96 -9.80 6.59
CA ASN A 172 13.81 -8.64 7.48
C ASN A 172 14.56 -7.39 6.99
N ARG A 173 14.60 -7.20 5.69
CA ARG A 173 15.18 -6.04 5.04
C ARG A 173 14.13 -4.99 4.71
N PHE A 174 14.57 -3.73 4.69
CA PHE A 174 13.83 -2.64 4.07
C PHE A 174 14.63 -2.11 2.90
N VAL A 175 13.98 -1.82 1.78
CA VAL A 175 14.61 -1.24 0.59
C VAL A 175 13.92 0.07 0.28
N PHE A 176 14.67 1.09 -0.06
CA PHE A 176 14.13 2.43 -0.33
C PHE A 176 15.01 3.24 -1.27
N SER A 177 14.40 4.21 -1.91
CA SER A 177 15.04 5.14 -2.83
C SER A 177 15.38 6.46 -2.15
N LEU A 178 16.53 7.02 -2.48
CA LEU A 178 16.96 8.36 -2.10
C LEU A 178 16.84 9.28 -3.31
N PHE A 179 15.78 10.09 -3.31
CA PHE A 179 15.39 10.92 -4.44
C PHE A 179 16.47 11.91 -4.89
N ASP A 180 17.01 12.70 -3.95
CA ASP A 180 17.98 13.75 -4.27
C ASP A 180 19.40 13.18 -4.47
N ALA A 181 19.69 12.04 -3.83
CA ALA A 181 20.98 11.38 -3.94
C ALA A 181 21.12 10.49 -5.19
N GLY A 182 20.00 10.09 -5.83
CA GLY A 182 20.05 9.15 -6.95
C GLY A 182 20.45 7.73 -6.55
N GLN A 183 20.06 7.27 -5.37
CA GLN A 183 20.52 6.00 -4.80
C GLN A 183 19.36 5.11 -4.37
N ILE A 184 19.61 3.80 -4.32
CA ILE A 184 18.79 2.79 -3.65
C ILE A 184 19.61 2.25 -2.47
N TRP A 185 18.96 2.16 -1.30
CA TRP A 185 19.57 1.61 -0.09
C TRP A 185 18.80 0.38 0.39
N ILE A 186 19.56 -0.62 0.84
CA ILE A 186 19.06 -1.77 1.60
C ILE A 186 19.40 -1.54 3.06
N LEU A 187 18.43 -1.66 3.94
CA LEU A 187 18.59 -1.66 5.38
C LEU A 187 18.30 -3.07 5.90
N ASP A 188 19.33 -3.77 6.31
CA ASP A 188 19.25 -5.07 6.96
C ASP A 188 18.96 -4.89 8.45
N MET A 189 17.83 -5.44 8.91
CA MET A 189 17.44 -5.38 10.32
C MET A 189 17.93 -6.61 11.07
N PRO A 190 18.39 -6.45 12.32
CA PRO A 190 18.94 -7.56 13.09
C PRO A 190 17.88 -8.63 13.39
N ASP A 191 18.28 -9.90 13.32
CA ASP A 191 17.43 -11.07 13.58
C ASP A 191 17.09 -11.29 15.06
N GLY A 192 17.32 -10.27 15.94
CA GLY A 192 17.08 -10.35 17.36
C GLY A 192 18.25 -10.98 18.14
N VAL A 193 19.38 -11.21 17.50
CA VAL A 193 20.62 -11.62 18.18
C VAL A 193 21.16 -10.42 18.96
N ALA A 194 21.45 -10.63 20.24
CA ALA A 194 21.95 -9.57 21.12
C ALA A 194 23.25 -8.96 20.57
N GLY A 195 23.29 -7.63 20.40
CA GLY A 195 24.42 -6.88 19.91
C GLY A 195 24.47 -6.68 18.38
N SER A 196 23.59 -7.30 17.61
CA SER A 196 23.46 -7.00 16.18
C SER A 196 22.91 -5.60 15.98
N LYS A 197 23.44 -4.89 14.96
CA LYS A 197 23.01 -3.53 14.59
C LYS A 197 22.44 -3.55 13.18
N PRO A 198 21.54 -2.60 12.86
CA PRO A 198 21.13 -2.38 11.47
C PRO A 198 22.33 -2.06 10.57
N GLU A 199 22.35 -2.63 9.37
CA GLU A 199 23.38 -2.40 8.37
C GLU A 199 22.78 -1.80 7.11
N VAL A 200 23.52 -0.91 6.43
CA VAL A 200 23.05 -0.21 5.22
C VAL A 200 24.01 -0.47 4.07
N THR A 201 23.46 -1.06 3.00
CA THR A 201 24.14 -1.19 1.70
C THR A 201 23.58 -0.18 0.71
N ARG A 202 24.43 0.45 -0.11
CA ARG A 202 24.08 1.57 -0.99
C ARG A 202 24.40 1.25 -2.44
N PHE A 203 23.50 1.68 -3.35
CA PHE A 203 23.63 1.47 -4.79
C PHE A 203 23.31 2.75 -5.54
N GLU A 204 24.08 3.10 -6.57
CA GLU A 204 23.73 4.17 -7.51
C GLU A 204 22.57 3.74 -8.39
N ALA A 205 21.58 4.63 -8.61
CA ALA A 205 20.30 4.26 -9.18
C ALA A 205 19.73 5.24 -10.23
N GLY A 206 20.55 6.08 -10.82
CA GLY A 206 20.06 7.06 -11.80
C GLY A 206 19.38 8.29 -11.17
N LYS A 207 18.74 9.13 -12.01
CA LYS A 207 18.27 10.45 -11.57
C LYS A 207 16.91 10.42 -10.91
N ALA A 208 16.88 10.82 -9.64
CA ALA A 208 15.67 10.99 -8.85
C ALA A 208 14.79 9.72 -8.83
N PRO A 209 15.30 8.57 -8.35
CA PRO A 209 14.47 7.38 -8.13
C PRO A 209 13.36 7.73 -7.15
N TYR A 210 12.12 7.33 -7.46
CA TYR A 210 10.95 7.75 -6.71
C TYR A 210 10.19 6.54 -6.17
N ASP A 211 8.93 6.39 -6.55
CA ASP A 211 8.12 5.28 -6.07
C ASP A 211 8.63 3.94 -6.63
N SER A 212 8.52 2.92 -5.83
CA SER A 212 9.10 1.61 -6.13
C SER A 212 8.16 0.48 -5.76
N MET A 213 8.45 -0.68 -6.32
CA MET A 213 7.77 -1.92 -6.03
C MET A 213 8.78 -3.06 -5.94
N ILE A 214 8.46 -4.06 -5.15
CA ILE A 214 9.16 -5.34 -5.17
C ILE A 214 8.35 -6.35 -5.99
N THR A 215 9.02 -7.20 -6.76
CA THR A 215 8.35 -8.26 -7.53
C THR A 215 7.73 -9.32 -6.60
N PRO A 216 6.69 -10.06 -7.06
CA PRO A 216 5.95 -11.03 -6.24
C PRO A 216 6.80 -12.11 -5.57
N ASP A 217 7.93 -12.46 -6.19
CA ASP A 217 8.89 -13.42 -5.67
C ASP A 217 9.88 -12.81 -4.66
N GLY A 218 9.77 -11.49 -4.39
CA GLY A 218 10.67 -10.76 -3.50
C GLY A 218 12.08 -10.57 -4.06
N ARG A 219 12.29 -10.76 -5.36
CA ARG A 219 13.61 -10.73 -5.96
C ARG A 219 14.05 -9.35 -6.40
N TYR A 220 13.23 -8.65 -7.18
CA TYR A 220 13.61 -7.37 -7.76
C TYR A 220 12.94 -6.21 -7.07
N TYR A 221 13.75 -5.26 -6.59
CA TYR A 221 13.28 -3.94 -6.23
C TYR A 221 13.42 -3.04 -7.45
N ILE A 222 12.34 -2.38 -7.86
CA ILE A 222 12.30 -1.58 -9.07
C ILE A 222 11.78 -0.20 -8.76
N ALA A 223 12.60 0.83 -8.99
CA ALA A 223 12.28 2.23 -8.79
C ALA A 223 12.08 2.96 -10.12
N GLY A 224 11.00 3.71 -10.25
CA GLY A 224 10.80 4.61 -11.38
C GLY A 224 11.69 5.84 -11.25
N LEU A 225 12.24 6.31 -12.39
CA LEU A 225 13.09 7.49 -12.41
C LEU A 225 12.26 8.74 -12.73
N PHE A 226 12.29 9.70 -11.80
CA PHE A 226 11.58 10.97 -11.98
C PHE A 226 12.38 11.97 -12.83
N GLY A 227 13.69 11.87 -12.80
CA GLY A 227 14.64 12.77 -13.48
C GLY A 227 14.94 12.40 -14.93
N GLU A 228 14.68 11.17 -15.34
CA GLU A 228 14.96 10.64 -16.67
C GLU A 228 13.97 9.53 -17.06
N ASP A 229 14.05 9.02 -18.29
CA ASP A 229 13.32 7.83 -18.69
C ASP A 229 13.92 6.58 -18.04
N GLY A 230 13.15 5.50 -18.02
CA GLY A 230 13.58 4.22 -17.47
C GLY A 230 13.21 3.97 -16.03
N LEU A 231 13.56 2.77 -15.58
CA LEU A 231 13.43 2.33 -14.20
C LEU A 231 14.74 1.67 -13.76
N SER A 232 15.09 1.85 -12.49
CA SER A 232 16.25 1.22 -11.87
C SER A 232 15.83 -0.05 -11.17
N MET A 233 16.43 -1.17 -11.53
CA MET A 233 16.15 -2.50 -10.98
C MET A 233 17.35 -3.02 -10.20
N LEU A 234 17.13 -3.41 -8.95
CA LEU A 234 18.12 -4.05 -8.08
C LEU A 234 17.67 -5.50 -7.82
N ASP A 235 18.54 -6.47 -8.16
CA ASP A 235 18.32 -7.88 -7.81
C ASP A 235 18.71 -8.12 -6.34
N LEU A 236 17.74 -8.33 -5.49
CA LEU A 236 17.93 -8.56 -4.04
C LEU A 236 18.52 -9.95 -3.73
N TRP A 237 18.57 -10.84 -4.72
CA TRP A 237 19.21 -12.15 -4.61
C TRP A 237 20.66 -12.15 -5.10
N ASP A 238 21.05 -11.14 -5.89
CA ASP A 238 22.41 -10.94 -6.39
C ASP A 238 22.75 -9.44 -6.38
N THR A 239 22.94 -8.90 -5.18
CA THR A 239 23.23 -7.47 -5.01
C THR A 239 24.60 -7.04 -5.52
N ASP A 240 25.52 -7.97 -5.69
CA ASP A 240 26.87 -7.71 -6.24
C ASP A 240 26.81 -7.31 -7.72
N ALA A 241 25.76 -7.70 -8.44
CA ALA A 241 25.51 -7.26 -9.82
C ALA A 241 25.17 -5.76 -9.93
N GLY A 242 24.77 -5.13 -8.82
CA GLY A 242 24.39 -3.72 -8.78
C GLY A 242 23.03 -3.44 -9.42
N VAL A 243 22.80 -2.16 -9.72
CA VAL A 243 21.54 -1.70 -10.34
C VAL A 243 21.61 -1.83 -11.86
N THR A 244 20.55 -2.36 -12.45
CA THR A 244 20.36 -2.45 -13.90
C THR A 244 19.24 -1.50 -14.33
N GLU A 245 19.43 -0.75 -15.41
CA GLU A 245 18.39 0.04 -16.02
C GLU A 245 17.50 -0.83 -16.91
N ILE A 246 16.17 -0.69 -16.76
CA ILE A 246 15.17 -1.34 -17.59
C ILE A 246 14.25 -0.31 -18.25
N LEU A 247 13.74 -0.61 -19.43
CA LEU A 247 12.87 0.29 -20.22
C LEU A 247 13.46 1.71 -20.42
N PRO A 248 14.74 1.87 -20.85
CA PRO A 248 15.49 3.12 -20.78
C PRO A 248 14.94 4.27 -21.65
N ASN A 249 14.02 3.99 -22.56
CA ASN A 249 13.46 4.99 -23.47
C ASN A 249 12.01 5.35 -23.14
N TYR A 250 11.56 5.04 -21.92
CA TYR A 250 10.15 5.16 -21.57
C TYR A 250 9.95 5.71 -20.16
N GLY A 251 8.87 6.43 -19.99
CA GLY A 251 8.36 6.85 -18.71
C GLY A 251 8.13 8.33 -18.60
N LYS A 252 9.17 9.13 -18.55
CA LYS A 252 9.10 10.58 -18.38
C LYS A 252 8.63 11.29 -19.65
N GLY A 253 9.25 11.00 -20.80
CA GLY A 253 9.03 11.74 -22.03
C GLY A 253 9.61 13.16 -22.01
N GLU A 254 9.44 13.89 -23.11
CA GLU A 254 9.91 15.26 -23.26
C GLU A 254 8.86 16.31 -22.90
N GLN A 255 7.58 15.97 -23.01
CA GLN A 255 6.49 16.90 -22.73
C GLN A 255 6.30 17.10 -21.23
N GLN A 256 6.34 18.36 -20.79
CA GLN A 256 5.97 18.67 -19.42
C GLN A 256 4.46 18.51 -19.21
N LEU A 257 4.08 17.55 -18.39
CA LEU A 257 2.69 17.26 -18.02
C LEU A 257 2.35 17.84 -16.64
N PRO A 258 1.05 18.03 -16.33
CA PRO A 258 0.62 18.61 -15.04
C PRO A 258 1.11 17.83 -13.81
N VAL A 259 1.30 16.52 -13.95
CA VAL A 259 1.83 15.66 -12.89
C VAL A 259 2.97 14.85 -13.47
N TYR A 260 4.17 15.12 -13.02
CA TYR A 260 5.35 14.34 -13.32
C TYR A 260 5.56 13.34 -12.20
N LYS A 261 5.09 12.13 -12.39
CA LYS A 261 5.37 11.02 -11.48
C LYS A 261 5.62 9.77 -12.29
N MET A 262 6.75 9.16 -12.05
CA MET A 262 6.99 7.78 -12.41
C MET A 262 6.31 6.85 -11.39
N PRO A 263 6.18 5.55 -11.65
CA PRO A 263 5.21 4.71 -10.98
C PRO A 263 5.20 4.94 -9.46
N HIS A 264 4.01 5.23 -8.92
CA HIS A 264 3.79 5.23 -7.48
C HIS A 264 4.00 3.82 -6.90
N LEU A 265 4.22 3.70 -5.59
CA LEU A 265 4.41 2.43 -4.88
C LEU A 265 3.38 1.34 -5.26
N GLU A 266 2.16 1.73 -5.58
CA GLU A 266 1.11 0.86 -6.13
C GLU A 266 0.80 1.20 -7.59
N GLY A 267 1.71 1.91 -8.25
CA GLY A 267 1.50 2.50 -9.55
C GLY A 267 1.58 1.52 -10.69
N TRP A 268 2.20 0.36 -10.53
CA TRP A 268 2.30 -0.67 -11.55
C TRP A 268 2.00 -2.06 -11.00
N THR A 269 1.82 -3.04 -11.85
CA THR A 269 1.35 -4.35 -11.44
C THR A 269 1.89 -5.46 -12.33
N VAL A 270 1.76 -6.68 -11.85
CA VAL A 270 2.13 -7.91 -12.57
C VAL A 270 0.89 -8.74 -12.83
N ALA A 271 0.77 -9.24 -14.05
CA ALA A 271 -0.26 -10.20 -14.45
C ALA A 271 0.27 -11.14 -15.54
N ASP A 272 0.04 -12.44 -15.40
CA ASP A 272 0.43 -13.47 -16.37
C ASP A 272 1.90 -13.37 -16.85
N GLY A 273 2.85 -13.13 -15.93
CA GLY A 273 4.28 -13.00 -16.24
C GLY A 273 4.65 -11.71 -16.98
N ARG A 274 3.78 -10.72 -16.99
CA ARG A 274 3.99 -9.41 -17.58
C ARG A 274 3.89 -8.32 -16.53
N ALA A 275 4.76 -7.32 -16.61
CA ALA A 275 4.64 -6.09 -15.87
C ALA A 275 3.85 -5.06 -16.69
N PHE A 276 2.87 -4.42 -16.06
CA PHE A 276 2.08 -3.33 -16.62
C PHE A 276 2.48 -2.04 -15.91
N VAL A 277 3.20 -1.17 -16.60
CA VAL A 277 3.88 0.00 -16.04
C VAL A 277 3.27 1.29 -16.60
N PRO A 278 2.85 2.25 -15.78
CA PRO A 278 2.35 3.52 -16.28
C PRO A 278 3.48 4.37 -16.87
N ALA A 279 3.45 4.61 -18.18
CA ALA A 279 4.33 5.57 -18.82
C ALA A 279 3.70 6.96 -18.73
N VAL A 280 3.90 7.60 -17.59
CA VAL A 280 3.20 8.82 -17.18
C VAL A 280 3.36 9.95 -18.21
N GLY A 281 4.55 10.11 -18.81
CA GLY A 281 4.84 11.11 -19.81
C GLY A 281 4.30 10.81 -21.22
N HIS A 282 3.75 9.62 -21.45
CA HIS A 282 3.34 9.17 -22.79
C HIS A 282 1.87 8.78 -22.94
N HIS A 283 1.05 8.91 -21.89
CA HIS A 283 -0.33 8.45 -21.85
C HIS A 283 -0.49 6.99 -22.32
N GLN A 284 0.37 6.13 -21.81
CA GLN A 284 0.44 4.73 -22.17
C GLN A 284 0.64 3.86 -20.92
N VAL A 285 0.17 2.63 -20.99
CA VAL A 285 0.60 1.56 -20.11
C VAL A 285 1.56 0.67 -20.89
N LEU A 286 2.80 0.58 -20.42
CA LEU A 286 3.81 -0.30 -21.00
C LEU A 286 3.56 -1.72 -20.54
N VAL A 287 3.81 -2.68 -21.41
CA VAL A 287 3.78 -4.10 -21.06
C VAL A 287 5.18 -4.66 -21.27
N ALA A 288 5.83 -5.10 -20.21
CA ALA A 288 7.16 -5.70 -20.27
C ALA A 288 7.12 -7.19 -19.92
N ASP A 289 8.01 -7.95 -20.52
CA ASP A 289 8.26 -9.35 -20.14
C ASP A 289 9.08 -9.39 -18.85
N MET A 290 8.64 -10.12 -17.84
CA MET A 290 9.37 -10.18 -16.57
C MET A 290 10.61 -11.08 -16.60
N ASN A 291 10.84 -11.85 -17.66
CA ASN A 291 12.03 -12.69 -17.76
C ASN A 291 13.26 -11.89 -18.19
N ASP A 292 13.08 -10.92 -19.08
CA ASP A 292 14.18 -10.12 -19.65
C ASP A 292 13.93 -8.61 -19.64
N TRP A 293 12.77 -8.20 -19.10
CA TRP A 293 12.31 -6.81 -19.03
C TRP A 293 12.21 -6.10 -20.37
N SER A 294 12.13 -6.87 -21.46
CA SER A 294 11.91 -6.31 -22.80
C SER A 294 10.50 -5.74 -22.95
N LEU A 295 10.37 -4.65 -23.68
CA LEU A 295 9.07 -4.07 -23.99
C LEU A 295 8.32 -4.96 -24.99
N VAL A 296 7.14 -5.45 -24.57
CA VAL A 296 6.26 -6.30 -25.38
C VAL A 296 5.19 -5.48 -26.10
N ASP A 297 4.63 -4.46 -25.42
CA ASP A 297 3.54 -3.66 -25.98
C ASP A 297 3.41 -2.29 -25.30
N LYS A 298 2.66 -1.38 -25.95
CA LYS A 298 2.28 -0.06 -25.43
C LYS A 298 0.78 0.10 -25.62
N ILE A 299 0.04 0.17 -24.52
CA ILE A 299 -1.41 0.32 -24.57
C ILE A 299 -1.75 1.80 -24.43
N PRO A 300 -2.24 2.47 -25.48
CA PRO A 300 -2.67 3.86 -25.38
C PRO A 300 -3.84 3.99 -24.41
N VAL A 301 -3.79 4.99 -23.51
CA VAL A 301 -4.83 5.32 -22.56
C VAL A 301 -5.22 6.78 -22.65
N GLN A 302 -6.39 7.14 -22.11
CA GLN A 302 -6.99 8.46 -22.37
C GLN A 302 -6.34 9.64 -21.64
N GLY A 303 -5.40 9.39 -20.72
CA GLY A 303 -4.75 10.44 -19.95
C GLY A 303 -3.44 9.95 -19.36
N GLN A 304 -2.85 10.78 -18.50
CA GLN A 304 -1.63 10.47 -17.78
C GLN A 304 -1.90 9.38 -16.74
N PRO A 305 -1.48 8.11 -16.97
CA PRO A 305 -1.75 7.04 -16.03
C PRO A 305 -0.92 7.24 -14.76
N VAL A 306 -1.54 7.00 -13.59
CA VAL A 306 -0.87 7.17 -12.29
C VAL A 306 -0.81 5.84 -11.55
N PHE A 307 -1.93 5.12 -11.50
CA PHE A 307 -2.01 3.82 -10.85
C PHE A 307 -2.51 2.77 -11.83
N VAL A 308 -1.79 1.67 -11.90
CA VAL A 308 -2.11 0.49 -12.69
C VAL A 308 -2.16 -0.70 -11.75
N MET A 309 -3.30 -1.35 -11.61
CA MET A 309 -3.51 -2.45 -10.68
C MET A 309 -4.21 -3.63 -11.37
N ALA A 310 -3.67 -4.82 -11.23
CA ALA A 310 -4.29 -6.05 -11.74
C ALA A 310 -5.37 -6.54 -10.78
N SER A 311 -6.45 -7.09 -11.35
CA SER A 311 -7.38 -7.91 -10.56
C SER A 311 -6.69 -9.20 -10.10
N PRO A 312 -7.07 -9.79 -8.94
CA PRO A 312 -6.44 -10.98 -8.39
C PRO A 312 -6.45 -12.21 -9.31
N ASP A 313 -7.38 -12.27 -10.25
CA ASP A 313 -7.45 -13.31 -11.28
C ASP A 313 -6.56 -13.06 -12.50
N ASN A 314 -5.77 -11.98 -12.47
CA ASN A 314 -4.86 -11.52 -13.55
C ASN A 314 -5.54 -11.19 -14.89
N ARG A 315 -6.86 -11.09 -14.93
CA ARG A 315 -7.59 -10.89 -16.20
C ARG A 315 -7.78 -9.44 -16.59
N ARG A 316 -7.77 -8.55 -15.61
CA ARG A 316 -8.09 -7.13 -15.83
C ARG A 316 -7.08 -6.25 -15.18
N ILE A 317 -6.70 -5.23 -15.91
CA ILE A 317 -5.80 -4.17 -15.44
C ILE A 317 -6.63 -2.89 -15.32
N TRP A 318 -6.69 -2.33 -14.13
CA TRP A 318 -7.43 -1.12 -13.82
C TRP A 318 -6.48 0.07 -13.78
N VAL A 319 -6.79 1.11 -14.52
CA VAL A 319 -5.93 2.29 -14.69
C VAL A 319 -6.66 3.54 -14.28
N SER A 320 -6.10 4.32 -13.35
CA SER A 320 -6.55 5.67 -13.01
C SER A 320 -5.56 6.73 -13.49
N PHE A 321 -6.01 7.97 -13.55
CA PHE A 321 -5.30 9.03 -14.26
C PHE A 321 -5.07 10.25 -13.37
N ALA A 322 -4.03 11.03 -13.70
CA ALA A 322 -3.83 12.35 -13.16
C ALA A 322 -4.85 13.36 -13.73
N HIS A 323 -4.97 14.52 -13.07
CA HIS A 323 -5.73 15.65 -13.60
C HIS A 323 -5.25 16.00 -15.03
N PRO A 324 -6.12 16.34 -16.00
CA PRO A 324 -7.57 16.57 -15.86
C PRO A 324 -8.46 15.32 -16.03
N LYS A 325 -7.89 14.14 -16.28
CA LYS A 325 -8.64 12.89 -16.52
C LYS A 325 -8.80 12.02 -15.25
N ASN A 326 -8.66 12.63 -14.09
CA ASN A 326 -8.73 11.94 -12.80
C ASN A 326 -10.16 11.67 -12.29
N ASP A 327 -11.13 11.73 -13.18
CA ASP A 327 -12.53 11.39 -12.93
C ASP A 327 -12.94 10.03 -13.54
N VAL A 328 -11.99 9.35 -14.19
CA VAL A 328 -12.25 8.09 -14.89
C VAL A 328 -11.29 6.99 -14.47
N VAL A 329 -11.73 5.75 -14.69
CA VAL A 329 -10.94 4.53 -14.58
C VAL A 329 -11.13 3.73 -15.87
N GLN A 330 -10.04 3.35 -16.52
CA GLN A 330 -10.08 2.42 -17.66
C GLN A 330 -9.76 1.01 -17.20
N VAL A 331 -10.49 0.04 -17.71
CA VAL A 331 -10.28 -1.38 -17.48
C VAL A 331 -9.78 -2.01 -18.78
N ILE A 332 -8.61 -2.63 -18.71
CA ILE A 332 -7.93 -3.28 -19.82
C ILE A 332 -8.03 -4.79 -19.60
N ASP A 333 -8.33 -5.55 -20.62
CA ASP A 333 -8.17 -7.00 -20.63
C ASP A 333 -6.67 -7.33 -20.77
N SER A 334 -6.11 -8.06 -19.80
CA SER A 334 -4.65 -8.31 -19.73
C SER A 334 -4.10 -9.11 -20.91
N ARG A 335 -4.92 -10.01 -21.50
CA ARG A 335 -4.50 -10.90 -22.58
C ARG A 335 -4.60 -10.24 -23.93
N THR A 336 -5.74 -9.58 -24.20
CA THR A 336 -5.97 -8.89 -25.47
C THR A 336 -5.35 -7.51 -25.52
N ARG A 337 -4.99 -6.95 -24.33
CA ARG A 337 -4.43 -5.61 -24.17
C ARG A 337 -5.34 -4.49 -24.68
N LYS A 338 -6.63 -4.75 -24.71
CA LYS A 338 -7.66 -3.79 -25.16
C LYS A 338 -8.40 -3.21 -23.97
N ILE A 339 -8.72 -1.92 -24.04
CA ILE A 339 -9.63 -1.27 -23.11
C ILE A 339 -11.02 -1.86 -23.34
N ILE A 340 -11.59 -2.49 -22.31
CA ILE A 340 -12.92 -3.12 -22.37
C ILE A 340 -14.01 -2.27 -21.72
N ARG A 341 -13.64 -1.34 -20.85
CA ARG A 341 -14.57 -0.44 -20.18
C ARG A 341 -13.87 0.85 -19.74
N THR A 342 -14.60 1.96 -19.77
CA THR A 342 -14.27 3.20 -19.08
C THR A 342 -15.38 3.46 -18.05
N LEU A 343 -14.99 3.65 -16.81
CA LEU A 343 -15.87 3.91 -15.66
C LEU A 343 -15.70 5.36 -15.20
N GLU A 344 -16.74 5.95 -14.67
CA GLU A 344 -16.77 7.32 -14.16
C GLU A 344 -17.19 7.32 -12.67
N PRO A 345 -16.32 6.85 -11.76
CA PRO A 345 -16.68 6.74 -10.34
C PRO A 345 -16.85 8.11 -9.65
N GLY A 346 -16.35 9.16 -10.24
CA GLY A 346 -16.41 10.52 -9.73
C GLY A 346 -15.08 11.25 -9.82
N LYS A 347 -15.03 12.50 -9.31
CA LYS A 347 -13.87 13.38 -9.44
C LYS A 347 -12.74 13.02 -8.46
N ALA A 348 -11.52 13.13 -8.93
CA ALA A 348 -10.30 12.88 -8.19
C ALA A 348 -10.24 11.45 -7.62
N VAL A 349 -10.32 10.48 -8.51
CA VAL A 349 -10.02 9.08 -8.19
C VAL A 349 -8.57 9.00 -7.75
N LEU A 350 -8.35 8.51 -6.52
CA LEU A 350 -7.01 8.42 -5.94
C LEU A 350 -6.56 6.98 -5.75
N HIS A 351 -7.37 6.17 -5.12
CA HIS A 351 -6.97 4.82 -4.74
C HIS A 351 -8.07 3.80 -5.03
N ARG A 352 -7.69 2.56 -5.18
CA ARG A 352 -8.58 1.41 -5.27
C ARG A 352 -7.95 0.22 -4.57
N GLU A 353 -8.79 -0.64 -4.07
CA GLU A 353 -8.39 -1.87 -3.40
C GLU A 353 -9.33 -3.01 -3.81
N PHE A 354 -8.77 -4.17 -4.12
CA PHE A 354 -9.54 -5.37 -4.43
C PHE A 354 -9.82 -6.17 -3.17
N THR A 355 -11.02 -6.74 -3.07
CA THR A 355 -11.27 -7.79 -2.09
C THR A 355 -10.35 -9.00 -2.32
N PRO A 356 -10.04 -9.79 -1.28
CA PRO A 356 -9.03 -10.86 -1.38
C PRO A 356 -9.24 -11.86 -2.51
N ARG A 357 -10.50 -12.16 -2.83
CA ARG A 357 -10.85 -13.05 -3.95
C ARG A 357 -11.09 -12.33 -5.27
N GLY A 358 -10.97 -10.99 -5.26
CA GLY A 358 -11.12 -10.17 -6.44
C GLY A 358 -12.55 -10.05 -6.96
N GLU A 359 -13.56 -10.34 -6.16
CA GLU A 359 -14.97 -10.24 -6.55
C GLU A 359 -15.41 -8.79 -6.69
N GLU A 360 -14.80 -7.92 -5.90
CA GLU A 360 -15.09 -6.48 -5.86
C GLU A 360 -13.81 -5.64 -5.87
N VAL A 361 -13.97 -4.41 -6.31
CA VAL A 361 -12.97 -3.37 -6.20
C VAL A 361 -13.62 -2.09 -5.64
N TRP A 362 -12.99 -1.54 -4.62
CA TRP A 362 -13.40 -0.30 -3.97
C TRP A 362 -12.59 0.86 -4.53
N VAL A 363 -13.26 1.92 -4.95
CA VAL A 363 -12.64 3.07 -5.64
C VAL A 363 -12.95 4.36 -4.91
N SER A 364 -11.93 5.09 -4.47
CA SER A 364 -12.10 6.38 -3.81
C SER A 364 -12.24 7.52 -4.81
N SER A 365 -13.28 8.34 -4.65
CA SER A 365 -13.52 9.56 -5.41
C SER A 365 -13.49 10.76 -4.45
N ARG A 366 -12.29 11.33 -4.29
CA ARG A 366 -11.99 12.34 -3.26
C ARG A 366 -12.95 13.52 -3.28
N ASP A 367 -13.13 14.13 -4.44
CA ASP A 367 -13.88 15.38 -4.54
C ASP A 367 -15.40 15.17 -4.59
N ASN A 368 -15.86 13.93 -4.69
CA ASN A 368 -17.24 13.53 -4.51
C ASN A 368 -17.56 13.04 -3.09
N ASN A 369 -16.58 13.00 -2.18
CA ASN A 369 -16.75 12.47 -0.82
C ASN A 369 -17.33 11.04 -0.78
N ARG A 370 -16.86 10.18 -1.66
CA ARG A 370 -17.47 8.88 -1.89
C ARG A 370 -16.45 7.79 -2.18
N VAL A 371 -16.76 6.59 -1.73
CA VAL A 371 -16.14 5.35 -2.19
C VAL A 371 -17.20 4.53 -2.90
N THR A 372 -16.94 4.13 -4.15
CA THR A 372 -17.82 3.27 -4.95
C THR A 372 -17.25 1.87 -5.02
N VAL A 373 -18.09 0.89 -4.75
CA VAL A 373 -17.74 -0.54 -4.86
C VAL A 373 -18.25 -1.08 -6.19
N TYR A 374 -17.37 -1.65 -6.99
CA TYR A 374 -17.73 -2.27 -8.26
C TYR A 374 -17.58 -3.79 -8.18
N ASN A 375 -18.51 -4.50 -8.77
CA ASN A 375 -18.32 -5.91 -9.08
C ASN A 375 -17.29 -6.05 -10.22
N THR A 376 -16.22 -6.79 -9.99
CA THR A 376 -15.11 -6.88 -10.97
C THR A 376 -15.47 -7.65 -12.22
N ARG A 377 -16.51 -8.51 -12.20
CA ARG A 377 -16.94 -9.29 -13.35
C ARG A 377 -17.88 -8.50 -14.26
N THR A 378 -18.89 -7.86 -13.68
CA THR A 378 -19.90 -7.10 -14.44
C THR A 378 -19.44 -5.67 -14.74
N LEU A 379 -18.50 -5.15 -13.95
CA LEU A 379 -18.03 -3.75 -13.97
C LEU A 379 -19.13 -2.75 -13.61
N GLU A 380 -20.17 -3.20 -12.92
CA GLU A 380 -21.26 -2.34 -12.45
C GLU A 380 -21.07 -2.02 -10.95
N PRO A 381 -21.50 -0.83 -10.49
CA PRO A 381 -21.47 -0.49 -9.07
C PRO A 381 -22.47 -1.35 -8.28
N VAL A 382 -22.06 -1.79 -7.10
CA VAL A 382 -22.88 -2.62 -6.18
C VAL A 382 -23.14 -1.92 -4.85
N ALA A 383 -22.28 -0.99 -4.45
CA ALA A 383 -22.46 -0.21 -3.24
C ALA A 383 -21.75 1.15 -3.32
N GLU A 384 -22.17 2.08 -2.48
CA GLU A 384 -21.52 3.39 -2.29
C GLU A 384 -21.46 3.71 -0.80
N LEU A 385 -20.32 4.27 -0.35
CA LEU A 385 -20.10 4.72 1.02
C LEU A 385 -19.69 6.19 1.03
N ASP A 386 -20.27 6.94 1.95
CA ASP A 386 -19.86 8.32 2.20
C ASP A 386 -18.54 8.36 2.99
N ALA A 387 -17.57 9.15 2.51
CA ALA A 387 -16.30 9.37 3.15
C ALA A 387 -15.78 10.79 2.88
N LYS A 388 -15.21 11.47 3.88
CA LYS A 388 -14.81 12.89 3.79
C LYS A 388 -13.48 13.05 3.06
N LYS A 389 -13.51 13.34 1.77
CA LYS A 389 -12.37 13.39 0.85
C LYS A 389 -11.50 12.13 0.96
N PRO A 390 -12.06 10.95 0.61
CA PRO A 390 -11.33 9.69 0.75
C PRO A 390 -10.08 9.67 -0.15
N SER A 391 -9.05 9.00 0.34
CA SER A 391 -7.83 8.72 -0.43
C SER A 391 -7.49 7.23 -0.42
N GLY A 392 -6.60 6.79 0.45
CA GLY A 392 -6.20 5.39 0.56
C GLY A 392 -7.33 4.49 1.09
N ILE A 393 -7.42 3.31 0.53
CA ILE A 393 -8.28 2.20 0.97
C ILE A 393 -7.35 1.03 1.24
N PHE A 394 -7.41 0.47 2.44
CA PHE A 394 -6.49 -0.60 2.86
C PHE A 394 -7.30 -1.69 3.57
N PHE A 395 -7.34 -2.89 2.98
CA PHE A 395 -7.99 -4.03 3.59
C PHE A 395 -7.01 -4.85 4.42
N THR A 396 -7.49 -5.44 5.49
CA THR A 396 -6.67 -6.32 6.35
C THR A 396 -6.24 -7.59 5.62
N SER A 397 -7.14 -8.13 4.79
CA SER A 397 -6.85 -9.22 3.86
C SER A 397 -6.72 -8.63 2.46
N ARG A 398 -5.50 -8.35 2.05
CA ARG A 398 -5.24 -7.75 0.73
C ARG A 398 -5.13 -8.82 -0.34
N ALA A 399 -5.68 -8.51 -1.51
CA ALA A 399 -5.55 -9.36 -2.69
C ALA A 399 -4.12 -9.40 -3.24
N HIS A 400 -3.42 -8.27 -3.12
CA HIS A 400 -2.02 -8.13 -3.49
C HIS A 400 -1.19 -7.86 -2.24
N VAL A 401 -0.25 -8.73 -1.96
CA VAL A 401 0.69 -8.64 -0.83
C VAL A 401 2.09 -8.19 -1.30
N LEU A 402 2.14 -7.45 -2.38
CA LEU A 402 3.36 -6.96 -2.98
C LEU A 402 3.76 -5.63 -2.36
N GLY A 403 5.01 -5.52 -1.92
CA GLY A 403 5.58 -4.28 -1.46
C GLY A 403 4.88 -3.70 -0.21
N LEU A 404 4.49 -4.56 0.70
CA LEU A 404 3.83 -4.16 1.94
C LEU A 404 4.83 -3.81 3.03
#